data_214aefc95a1f1a884f0245ae28f60d39
#
_entry.id   214aefc95a1f1a884f0245ae28f60d39
#
_cell.length_a   1.000
_cell.length_b   1.000
_cell.length_c   1.000
_cell.angle_alpha   90.00
_cell.angle_beta   90.00
_cell.angle_gamma   90.00
#
_symmetry.space_group_name_H-M   'P 1'
#
loop_
_entity.id
_entity.type
_entity.pdbx_description
1 polymer ?
#
loop_
_entity_poly.entity_id
_entity_poly.type
_entity_poly.pdbx_seq_one_letter_code
_entity_poly.pdbx_strand_id
1 'polypeptide(L)'
;LNFLFGDKPWICADNKLYYWTGNHYKYSPDSELRPHIASYCNSFSVFKEKKGLTYPFANPASAKQVLEWAKMRLEVNPDLLNPPGLNCTNGVLRLYWETTAARLAPTPRWELTNHNPEFRYTYEPIATYNPEAVTEHCDRLMEVLSAPQQDIFLRTIAASLDLETVRKYKGRTVRALLLKGYGSNGKDTLREIVSLMYGRIGMTSATLSDFASYDEGRKFPLARTADSRVNWASENAQTARLDKIQSLKAFITGDTLSREGKGKDEEDFTPKAIAVFNCNDTPNMQGSLEAIKSRYGVLSFDKTFKVKADPTRGEIEADPRFKYDPDFLKAEVLPAFLNKVLDALVALMSDGIDYTATEAAMAAIQAENSHLFQFSQDTGLNYSPDDTLTASDIWTRLETWYQDNGTLVYETASNDKLKAV
;
A
#
# COMPACT_ATOMS: atom_id res chain seq x y z
N LEU A 1 -5.51 -35.37 3.19
CA LEU A 1 -4.97 -34.53 2.12
C LEU A 1 -3.67 -35.11 1.55
N ASN A 2 -2.73 -35.53 2.36
CA ASN A 2 -1.46 -36.12 1.89
C ASN A 2 -1.66 -37.32 0.98
N PHE A 3 -2.65 -38.19 1.29
CA PHE A 3 -2.99 -39.32 0.43
C PHE A 3 -3.51 -38.89 -0.96
N LEU A 4 -4.26 -37.80 -1.03
CA LEU A 4 -4.88 -37.31 -2.28
C LEU A 4 -3.94 -36.41 -3.09
N PHE A 5 -3.05 -35.67 -2.44
CA PHE A 5 -2.28 -34.57 -3.04
C PHE A 5 -0.76 -34.70 -2.84
N GLY A 6 -0.30 -35.89 -2.35
CA GLY A 6 1.10 -36.17 -2.05
C GLY A 6 1.57 -35.57 -0.72
N ASP A 7 2.82 -35.84 -0.34
CA ASP A 7 3.43 -35.44 0.93
C ASP A 7 3.81 -33.95 1.01
N LYS A 8 2.97 -33.09 0.41
CA LYS A 8 3.18 -31.64 0.50
C LYS A 8 2.63 -31.12 1.82
N PRO A 9 3.36 -30.21 2.51
CA PRO A 9 2.78 -29.50 3.64
C PRO A 9 1.54 -28.71 3.27
N TRP A 10 0.52 -28.78 4.11
CA TRP A 10 -0.71 -28.00 4.00
C TRP A 10 -0.93 -27.19 5.26
N ILE A 11 -1.54 -26.02 5.11
CA ILE A 11 -2.05 -25.19 6.20
C ILE A 11 -3.47 -24.70 5.88
N CYS A 12 -4.22 -24.37 6.92
CA CYS A 12 -5.48 -23.67 6.81
C CYS A 12 -5.37 -22.34 7.56
N ALA A 13 -5.73 -21.24 6.93
CA ALA A 13 -5.84 -19.94 7.58
C ALA A 13 -7.07 -19.21 7.04
N ASP A 14 -7.85 -18.56 7.92
CA ASP A 14 -9.13 -17.91 7.55
C ASP A 14 -10.08 -18.83 6.74
N ASN A 15 -10.15 -20.09 7.13
CA ASN A 15 -10.94 -21.11 6.43
C ASN A 15 -10.51 -21.38 4.97
N LYS A 16 -9.31 -20.99 4.57
CA LYS A 16 -8.71 -21.23 3.25
C LYS A 16 -7.58 -22.25 3.36
N LEU A 17 -7.56 -23.23 2.51
CA LEU A 17 -6.49 -24.23 2.44
C LEU A 17 -5.39 -23.77 1.49
N TYR A 18 -4.16 -23.97 1.92
CA TYR A 18 -2.97 -23.68 1.13
C TYR A 18 -2.04 -24.89 1.14
N TYR A 19 -1.37 -25.14 0.02
CA TYR A 19 -0.36 -26.18 -0.09
C TYR A 19 1.01 -25.62 -0.44
N TRP A 20 2.05 -26.25 0.07
CA TRP A 20 3.43 -25.86 -0.18
C TRP A 20 3.86 -26.21 -1.61
N THR A 21 4.42 -25.23 -2.34
CA THR A 21 4.90 -25.39 -3.72
C THR A 21 6.41 -25.67 -3.82
N GLY A 22 7.13 -25.55 -2.72
CA GLY A 22 8.59 -25.57 -2.66
C GLY A 22 9.19 -24.21 -2.29
N ASN A 23 8.44 -23.12 -2.50
CA ASN A 23 8.89 -21.76 -2.18
C ASN A 23 7.81 -20.85 -1.57
N HIS A 24 6.54 -21.23 -1.64
CA HIS A 24 5.43 -20.53 -0.99
C HIS A 24 4.22 -21.45 -0.80
N TYR A 25 3.25 -21.00 -0.02
CA TYR A 25 1.96 -21.66 0.14
C TYR A 25 0.94 -21.11 -0.86
N LYS A 26 0.53 -21.94 -1.82
CA LYS A 26 -0.46 -21.57 -2.83
C LYS A 26 -1.87 -21.88 -2.34
N TYR A 27 -2.77 -20.91 -2.47
CA TYR A 27 -4.19 -21.10 -2.16
C TYR A 27 -4.82 -22.15 -3.07
N SER A 28 -5.57 -23.07 -2.46
CA SER A 28 -6.37 -24.09 -3.16
C SER A 28 -7.83 -23.89 -2.81
N PRO A 29 -8.66 -23.45 -3.77
CA PRO A 29 -10.09 -23.27 -3.53
C PRO A 29 -10.79 -24.59 -3.21
N ASP A 30 -11.81 -24.56 -2.35
CA ASP A 30 -12.64 -25.73 -2.02
C ASP A 30 -13.22 -26.40 -3.27
N SER A 31 -13.52 -25.63 -4.31
CA SER A 31 -14.03 -26.14 -5.60
C SER A 31 -13.05 -27.09 -6.31
N GLU A 32 -11.75 -26.88 -6.15
CA GLU A 32 -10.71 -27.77 -6.70
C GLU A 32 -10.57 -29.05 -5.86
N LEU A 33 -10.75 -28.96 -4.54
CA LEU A 33 -10.55 -30.07 -3.62
C LEU A 33 -11.75 -31.03 -3.58
N ARG A 34 -12.98 -30.51 -3.66
CA ARG A 34 -14.22 -31.29 -3.53
C ARG A 34 -14.31 -32.49 -4.44
N PRO A 35 -14.01 -32.41 -5.75
CA PRO A 35 -14.07 -33.58 -6.64
C PRO A 35 -13.12 -34.70 -6.20
N HIS A 36 -11.91 -34.36 -5.79
CA HIS A 36 -10.91 -35.33 -5.33
C HIS A 36 -11.33 -36.00 -4.01
N ILE A 37 -11.85 -35.21 -3.06
CA ILE A 37 -12.37 -35.72 -1.79
C ILE A 37 -13.59 -36.62 -2.05
N ALA A 38 -14.49 -36.23 -2.94
CA ALA A 38 -15.65 -37.05 -3.30
C ALA A 38 -15.22 -38.39 -3.91
N SER A 39 -14.25 -38.39 -4.85
CA SER A 39 -13.67 -39.59 -5.43
C SER A 39 -13.05 -40.50 -4.38
N TYR A 40 -12.30 -39.91 -3.42
CA TYR A 40 -11.73 -40.64 -2.29
C TYR A 40 -12.83 -41.29 -1.41
N CYS A 41 -13.87 -40.53 -1.02
CA CYS A 41 -15.00 -41.06 -0.28
C CYS A 41 -15.72 -42.22 -0.99
N ASN A 42 -15.81 -42.13 -2.31
CA ASN A 42 -16.41 -43.16 -3.16
C ASN A 42 -15.57 -44.44 -3.28
N SER A 43 -14.27 -44.39 -2.95
CA SER A 43 -13.39 -45.57 -3.01
C SER A 43 -13.57 -46.53 -1.82
N PHE A 44 -14.24 -46.08 -0.76
CA PHE A 44 -14.50 -46.93 0.41
C PHE A 44 -15.77 -47.74 0.24
N SER A 45 -15.64 -49.03 0.30
CA SER A 45 -16.76 -49.95 0.24
C SER A 45 -16.78 -50.91 1.43
N VAL A 46 -17.97 -51.26 1.88
CA VAL A 46 -18.21 -52.22 2.95
C VAL A 46 -19.20 -53.31 2.43
N PHE A 47 -18.85 -54.57 2.59
CA PHE A 47 -19.75 -55.65 2.31
C PHE A 47 -20.72 -55.87 3.47
N LYS A 48 -22.01 -55.82 3.19
CA LYS A 48 -23.08 -56.11 4.14
C LYS A 48 -23.85 -57.34 3.66
N GLU A 49 -24.01 -58.39 4.48
CA GLU A 49 -24.62 -59.67 4.13
C GLU A 49 -26.00 -59.53 3.44
N LYS A 50 -26.82 -58.58 3.88
CA LYS A 50 -28.17 -58.34 3.33
C LYS A 50 -28.24 -57.37 2.16
N LYS A 51 -27.19 -56.55 1.92
CA LYS A 51 -27.20 -55.45 0.93
C LYS A 51 -26.08 -55.53 -0.12
N GLY A 52 -25.18 -56.52 0.02
CA GLY A 52 -24.00 -56.62 -0.82
C GLY A 52 -22.99 -55.51 -0.57
N LEU A 53 -22.25 -55.13 -1.59
CA LEU A 53 -21.28 -54.07 -1.54
C LEU A 53 -21.98 -52.69 -1.39
N THR A 54 -21.63 -51.94 -0.38
CA THR A 54 -22.18 -50.61 -0.09
C THR A 54 -21.07 -49.58 0.04
N TYR A 55 -21.33 -48.35 -0.32
CA TYR A 55 -20.39 -47.21 -0.29
C TYR A 55 -20.88 -46.17 0.76
N PRO A 56 -20.61 -46.37 2.05
CA PRO A 56 -21.22 -45.58 3.11
C PRO A 56 -20.82 -44.11 3.10
N PHE A 57 -19.67 -43.78 2.50
CA PHE A 57 -19.15 -42.42 2.42
C PHE A 57 -19.39 -41.74 1.07
N ALA A 58 -19.99 -42.42 0.12
CA ALA A 58 -20.29 -41.90 -1.21
C ALA A 58 -21.49 -40.94 -1.19
N ASN A 59 -21.37 -39.84 -0.48
CA ASN A 59 -22.40 -38.80 -0.38
C ASN A 59 -21.80 -37.42 -0.11
N PRO A 60 -22.51 -36.33 -0.46
CA PRO A 60 -22.01 -34.97 -0.30
C PRO A 60 -21.68 -34.56 1.16
N ALA A 61 -22.41 -35.10 2.13
CA ALA A 61 -22.22 -34.83 3.53
C ALA A 61 -20.85 -35.35 4.01
N SER A 62 -20.47 -36.57 3.63
CA SER A 62 -19.16 -37.14 3.96
C SER A 62 -18.02 -36.34 3.33
N ALA A 63 -18.14 -35.94 2.06
CA ALA A 63 -17.12 -35.13 1.42
C ALA A 63 -16.97 -33.75 2.10
N LYS A 64 -18.07 -33.13 2.49
CA LYS A 64 -18.05 -31.87 3.25
C LYS A 64 -17.39 -32.06 4.62
N GLN A 65 -17.74 -33.10 5.38
CA GLN A 65 -17.15 -33.39 6.69
C GLN A 65 -15.65 -33.64 6.61
N VAL A 66 -15.16 -34.35 5.59
CA VAL A 66 -13.71 -34.56 5.38
C VAL A 66 -12.99 -33.25 5.14
N LEU A 67 -13.57 -32.37 4.32
CA LEU A 67 -13.00 -31.06 4.04
C LEU A 67 -12.92 -30.18 5.30
N GLU A 68 -14.03 -30.09 6.04
CA GLU A 68 -14.07 -29.30 7.28
C GLU A 68 -13.12 -29.87 8.35
N TRP A 69 -13.05 -31.21 8.48
CA TRP A 69 -12.10 -31.85 9.37
C TRP A 69 -10.64 -31.55 9.00
N ALA A 70 -10.34 -31.56 7.71
CA ALA A 70 -9.00 -31.19 7.22
C ALA A 70 -8.64 -29.74 7.57
N LYS A 71 -9.59 -28.80 7.40
CA LYS A 71 -9.39 -27.39 7.75
C LYS A 71 -9.09 -27.24 9.23
N MET A 72 -9.89 -27.85 10.11
CA MET A 72 -9.66 -27.81 11.57
C MET A 72 -8.29 -28.38 11.98
N ARG A 73 -7.85 -29.46 11.33
CA ARG A 73 -6.58 -30.13 11.65
C ARG A 73 -5.34 -29.35 11.18
N LEU A 74 -5.50 -28.52 10.18
CA LEU A 74 -4.41 -27.77 9.54
C LEU A 74 -4.43 -26.28 9.92
N GLU A 75 -5.33 -25.91 10.83
CA GLU A 75 -5.52 -24.52 11.20
C GLU A 75 -4.26 -23.93 11.83
N VAL A 76 -3.90 -22.77 11.33
CA VAL A 76 -2.81 -21.93 11.84
C VAL A 76 -3.31 -20.53 12.07
N ASN A 77 -2.74 -19.81 13.02
CA ASN A 77 -3.06 -18.40 13.21
C ASN A 77 -2.73 -17.60 11.95
N PRO A 78 -3.70 -16.88 11.33
CA PRO A 78 -3.48 -16.04 10.16
C PRO A 78 -2.39 -14.98 10.34
N ASP A 79 -2.20 -14.46 11.56
CA ASP A 79 -1.15 -13.48 11.87
C ASP A 79 0.28 -14.00 11.67
N LEU A 80 0.44 -15.32 11.60
CA LEU A 80 1.73 -15.96 11.32
C LEU A 80 2.03 -16.09 9.82
N LEU A 81 1.11 -15.69 8.96
CA LEU A 81 1.35 -15.67 7.51
C LEU A 81 2.13 -14.43 7.10
N ASN A 82 2.98 -14.62 6.10
CA ASN A 82 3.78 -13.54 5.51
C ASN A 82 4.54 -12.73 6.57
N PRO A 83 5.44 -13.36 7.35
CA PRO A 83 6.18 -12.67 8.40
C PRO A 83 7.06 -11.54 7.86
N PRO A 84 7.63 -10.68 8.74
CA PRO A 84 8.59 -9.66 8.34
C PRO A 84 9.72 -10.19 7.46
N GLY A 85 10.16 -9.38 6.48
CA GLY A 85 11.12 -9.77 5.47
C GLY A 85 10.48 -9.96 4.10
N LEU A 86 11.14 -10.72 3.22
CA LEU A 86 10.71 -10.88 1.83
C LEU A 86 10.95 -12.30 1.32
N ASN A 87 9.95 -12.87 0.65
CA ASN A 87 10.10 -14.12 -0.08
C ASN A 87 10.69 -13.83 -1.46
N CYS A 88 11.95 -14.25 -1.69
CA CYS A 88 12.67 -14.04 -2.93
C CYS A 88 12.75 -15.35 -3.74
N THR A 89 13.05 -15.29 -5.05
CA THR A 89 13.17 -16.47 -5.92
C THR A 89 14.30 -17.40 -5.50
N ASN A 90 15.36 -16.84 -4.94
CA ASN A 90 16.55 -17.55 -4.50
C ASN A 90 16.62 -17.84 -2.99
N GLY A 91 15.49 -17.65 -2.27
CA GLY A 91 15.40 -17.93 -0.84
C GLY A 91 14.48 -16.95 -0.12
N VAL A 92 14.46 -17.04 1.20
CA VAL A 92 13.72 -16.12 2.06
C VAL A 92 14.69 -15.13 2.69
N LEU A 93 14.51 -13.85 2.41
CA LEU A 93 15.23 -12.77 3.06
C LEU A 93 14.57 -12.51 4.41
N ARG A 94 15.07 -13.16 5.44
CA ARG A 94 14.55 -13.05 6.81
C ARG A 94 15.03 -11.76 7.43
N LEU A 95 14.09 -11.00 7.98
CA LEU A 95 14.37 -9.79 8.75
C LEU A 95 14.35 -10.13 10.24
N TYR A 96 15.35 -9.68 10.98
CA TYR A 96 15.41 -9.75 12.43
C TYR A 96 15.96 -8.45 13.04
N TRP A 97 15.69 -8.24 14.32
CA TRP A 97 15.94 -7.00 14.99
C TRP A 97 16.96 -7.16 16.10
N GLU A 98 18.09 -6.52 15.94
CA GLU A 98 19.20 -6.56 16.89
C GLU A 98 19.09 -5.41 17.88
N THR A 99 18.89 -5.74 19.16
CA THR A 99 18.83 -4.75 20.25
C THR A 99 20.19 -4.62 20.91
N THR A 100 20.63 -3.37 21.09
CA THR A 100 21.86 -3.08 21.86
C THR A 100 21.52 -2.11 22.98
N ALA A 101 22.21 -2.21 24.12
CA ALA A 101 22.01 -1.34 25.27
C ALA A 101 22.27 0.16 24.96
N ALA A 102 22.99 0.44 23.88
CA ALA A 102 23.36 1.80 23.46
C ALA A 102 22.31 2.50 22.56
N ARG A 103 21.30 1.78 22.06
CA ARG A 103 20.31 2.32 21.11
C ARG A 103 18.88 2.11 21.62
N LEU A 104 18.06 3.15 21.54
CA LEU A 104 16.64 3.09 21.90
C LEU A 104 15.83 2.26 20.88
N ALA A 105 16.22 2.27 19.62
CA ALA A 105 15.58 1.50 18.55
C ALA A 105 16.49 0.36 18.08
N PRO A 106 15.94 -0.83 17.77
CA PRO A 106 16.73 -1.94 17.27
C PRO A 106 17.27 -1.65 15.87
N THR A 107 18.38 -2.32 15.53
CA THR A 107 18.97 -2.26 14.19
C THR A 107 18.42 -3.42 13.36
N PRO A 108 17.88 -3.18 12.16
CA PRO A 108 17.46 -4.26 11.28
C PRO A 108 18.67 -5.02 10.76
N ARG A 109 18.53 -6.34 10.69
CA ARG A 109 19.46 -7.27 10.07
C ARG A 109 18.69 -8.21 9.19
N TRP A 110 19.30 -8.72 8.16
CA TRP A 110 18.69 -9.70 7.27
C TRP A 110 19.67 -10.76 6.85
N GLU A 111 19.13 -11.92 6.54
CA GLU A 111 19.84 -13.09 6.09
C GLU A 111 19.03 -13.79 5.00
N LEU A 112 19.68 -14.16 3.91
CA LEU A 112 19.06 -15.01 2.89
C LEU A 112 19.17 -16.47 3.32
N THR A 113 18.04 -17.12 3.55
CA THR A 113 17.94 -18.53 3.92
C THR A 113 17.18 -19.32 2.88
N ASN A 114 17.36 -20.64 2.85
CA ASN A 114 16.57 -21.50 1.96
C ASN A 114 15.08 -21.40 2.27
N HIS A 115 14.25 -21.62 1.25
CA HIS A 115 12.81 -21.70 1.44
C HIS A 115 12.45 -22.81 2.44
N ASN A 116 11.56 -22.50 3.36
CA ASN A 116 11.07 -23.42 4.38
C ASN A 116 9.57 -23.21 4.58
N PRO A 117 8.74 -24.27 4.57
CA PRO A 117 7.31 -24.15 4.80
C PRO A 117 6.95 -23.52 6.16
N GLU A 118 7.83 -23.57 7.16
CA GLU A 118 7.62 -22.92 8.45
C GLU A 118 7.54 -21.39 8.39
N PHE A 119 8.08 -20.77 7.33
CA PHE A 119 8.01 -19.32 7.15
C PHE A 119 6.64 -18.84 6.65
N ARG A 120 5.79 -19.73 6.14
CA ARG A 120 4.38 -19.47 5.80
C ARG A 120 4.13 -18.28 4.86
N TYR A 121 5.01 -18.05 3.90
CA TYR A 121 4.73 -17.08 2.84
C TYR A 121 3.66 -17.62 1.88
N THR A 122 2.64 -16.78 1.58
CA THR A 122 1.51 -17.16 0.73
C THR A 122 1.53 -16.50 -0.64
N TYR A 123 2.53 -15.66 -0.94
CA TYR A 123 2.71 -15.07 -2.26
C TYR A 123 3.89 -15.72 -3.00
N GLU A 124 3.73 -15.85 -4.30
CA GLU A 124 4.78 -16.35 -5.18
C GLU A 124 5.95 -15.37 -5.22
N PRO A 125 7.19 -15.82 -4.98
CA PRO A 125 8.33 -14.94 -5.02
C PRO A 125 8.65 -14.50 -6.45
N ILE A 126 8.92 -13.21 -6.64
CA ILE A 126 9.27 -12.60 -7.93
C ILE A 126 10.66 -11.94 -7.83
N ALA A 127 10.91 -11.24 -6.73
CA ALA A 127 12.18 -10.57 -6.50
C ALA A 127 13.31 -11.55 -6.28
N THR A 128 14.49 -11.27 -6.83
CA THR A 128 15.73 -11.99 -6.53
C THR A 128 16.61 -11.09 -5.66
N TYR A 129 17.06 -11.59 -4.52
CA TYR A 129 18.03 -10.85 -3.70
C TYR A 129 19.44 -11.05 -4.25
N ASN A 130 20.10 -9.94 -4.60
CA ASN A 130 21.49 -9.90 -5.02
C ASN A 130 22.17 -8.68 -4.37
N PRO A 131 23.03 -8.87 -3.35
CA PRO A 131 23.70 -7.75 -2.68
C PRO A 131 24.66 -6.98 -3.60
N GLU A 132 25.15 -7.62 -4.68
CA GLU A 132 26.07 -7.03 -5.66
C GLU A 132 25.34 -6.50 -6.91
N ALA A 133 24.03 -6.24 -6.83
CA ALA A 133 23.26 -5.77 -7.97
C ALA A 133 23.75 -4.40 -8.45
N VAL A 134 23.89 -4.24 -9.78
CA VAL A 134 24.26 -2.97 -10.42
C VAL A 134 23.14 -1.96 -10.26
N THR A 135 23.49 -0.74 -9.82
CA THR A 135 22.47 0.29 -9.45
C THR A 135 22.05 1.19 -10.60
N GLU A 136 22.77 1.21 -11.72
CA GLU A 136 22.62 2.18 -12.82
C GLU A 136 21.16 2.36 -13.28
N HIS A 137 20.47 1.26 -13.57
CA HIS A 137 19.07 1.33 -14.04
C HIS A 137 18.09 1.73 -12.91
N CYS A 138 18.36 1.30 -11.70
CA CYS A 138 17.58 1.73 -10.54
C CYS A 138 17.78 3.23 -10.25
N ASP A 139 19.01 3.71 -10.30
CA ASP A 139 19.35 5.12 -10.11
C ASP A 139 18.66 5.98 -11.16
N ARG A 140 18.71 5.58 -12.44
CA ARG A 140 18.01 6.25 -13.53
C ARG A 140 16.49 6.34 -13.31
N LEU A 141 15.86 5.29 -12.81
CA LEU A 141 14.43 5.33 -12.48
C LEU A 141 14.15 6.31 -11.34
N MET A 142 15.04 6.36 -10.34
CA MET A 142 14.89 7.23 -9.17
C MET A 142 15.18 8.72 -9.46
N GLU A 143 15.85 9.07 -10.57
CA GLU A 143 16.17 10.46 -10.96
C GLU A 143 14.94 11.36 -11.14
N VAL A 144 13.74 10.80 -11.26
CA VAL A 144 12.49 11.58 -11.32
C VAL A 144 12.22 12.33 -10.01
N LEU A 145 12.77 11.87 -8.92
CA LEU A 145 12.69 12.48 -7.59
C LEU A 145 14.01 13.16 -7.25
N SER A 146 13.96 14.28 -6.55
CA SER A 146 15.17 14.87 -5.92
C SER A 146 15.73 13.94 -4.84
N ALA A 147 17.02 14.05 -4.51
CA ALA A 147 17.65 13.17 -3.54
C ALA A 147 16.93 13.14 -2.17
N PRO A 148 16.46 14.25 -1.58
CA PRO A 148 15.66 14.20 -0.35
C PRO A 148 14.31 13.49 -0.54
N GLN A 149 13.67 13.63 -1.69
CA GLN A 149 12.41 12.94 -1.99
C GLN A 149 12.62 11.43 -2.24
N GLN A 150 13.76 11.04 -2.83
CA GLN A 150 14.15 9.63 -2.95
C GLN A 150 14.32 8.99 -1.55
N ASP A 151 14.96 9.69 -0.63
CA ASP A 151 15.14 9.22 0.75
C ASP A 151 13.78 9.00 1.45
N ILE A 152 12.86 9.97 1.35
CA ILE A 152 11.49 9.84 1.89
C ILE A 152 10.78 8.62 1.27
N PHE A 153 10.84 8.49 -0.06
CA PHE A 153 10.19 7.39 -0.78
C PHE A 153 10.75 6.04 -0.35
N LEU A 154 12.08 5.87 -0.38
CA LEU A 154 12.75 4.61 -0.04
C LEU A 154 12.51 4.21 1.42
N ARG A 155 12.61 5.15 2.38
CA ARG A 155 12.32 4.86 3.79
C ARG A 155 10.85 4.51 4.03
N THR A 156 9.94 5.12 3.28
CA THR A 156 8.51 4.77 3.36
C THR A 156 8.27 3.34 2.83
N ILE A 157 8.85 2.99 1.66
CA ILE A 157 8.77 1.62 1.14
C ILE A 157 9.45 0.63 2.08
N ALA A 158 10.60 0.97 2.64
CA ALA A 158 11.33 0.14 3.60
C ALA A 158 10.50 -0.22 4.84
N ALA A 159 9.71 0.72 5.33
CA ALA A 159 8.80 0.47 6.45
C ALA A 159 7.81 -0.68 6.18
N SER A 160 7.47 -0.96 4.92
CA SER A 160 6.57 -2.05 4.56
C SER A 160 7.14 -3.45 4.80
N LEU A 161 8.46 -3.59 4.99
CA LEU A 161 9.09 -4.86 5.35
C LEU A 161 8.67 -5.33 6.75
N ASP A 162 8.47 -4.38 7.70
CA ASP A 162 7.95 -4.63 9.05
C ASP A 162 7.42 -3.33 9.66
N LEU A 163 6.23 -2.90 9.21
CA LEU A 163 5.62 -1.64 9.65
C LEU A 163 5.26 -1.66 11.15
N GLU A 164 4.94 -2.83 11.69
CA GLU A 164 4.59 -2.98 13.10
C GLU A 164 5.78 -2.63 14.00
N THR A 165 6.95 -3.19 13.73
CA THR A 165 8.18 -2.86 14.46
C THR A 165 8.60 -1.41 14.25
N VAL A 166 8.49 -0.87 13.03
CA VAL A 166 8.77 0.54 12.76
C VAL A 166 7.85 1.44 13.59
N ARG A 167 6.55 1.20 13.61
CA ARG A 167 5.59 1.97 14.42
C ARG A 167 5.90 1.87 15.92
N LYS A 168 6.26 0.68 16.40
CA LYS A 168 6.60 0.45 17.81
C LYS A 168 7.75 1.33 18.30
N TYR A 169 8.79 1.52 17.49
CA TYR A 169 9.99 2.21 17.90
C TYR A 169 10.12 3.65 17.37
N LYS A 170 9.47 3.97 16.26
CA LYS A 170 9.51 5.28 15.60
C LYS A 170 8.16 6.01 15.62
N GLY A 171 7.13 5.41 16.21
CA GLY A 171 5.80 6.00 16.33
C GLY A 171 5.20 6.31 14.95
N ARG A 172 4.67 7.53 14.79
CA ARG A 172 3.99 7.98 13.57
C ARG A 172 4.94 8.57 12.53
N THR A 173 6.18 8.08 12.44
CA THR A 173 7.18 8.62 11.49
C THR A 173 6.81 8.33 10.02
N VAL A 174 6.08 7.23 9.75
CA VAL A 174 5.68 6.86 8.38
C VAL A 174 4.33 7.50 8.06
N ARG A 175 4.34 8.39 7.07
CA ARG A 175 3.16 9.09 6.56
C ARG A 175 2.67 8.46 5.27
N ALA A 176 1.41 8.70 4.90
CA ALA A 176 0.95 8.37 3.56
C ALA A 176 1.64 9.28 2.52
N LEU A 177 2.07 8.69 1.40
CA LEU A 177 2.67 9.45 0.31
C LEU A 177 1.62 9.82 -0.74
N LEU A 178 1.62 11.09 -1.12
CA LEU A 178 0.85 11.63 -2.23
C LEU A 178 1.84 11.96 -3.36
N LEU A 179 1.77 11.22 -4.45
CA LEU A 179 2.67 11.36 -5.58
C LEU A 179 2.03 12.30 -6.60
N LYS A 180 2.35 13.60 -6.50
CA LYS A 180 1.82 14.65 -7.37
C LYS A 180 2.61 14.71 -8.68
N GLY A 181 1.92 14.72 -9.82
CA GLY A 181 2.54 14.93 -11.13
C GLY A 181 1.70 14.41 -12.29
N TYR A 182 1.82 15.05 -13.42
CA TYR A 182 1.13 14.73 -14.66
C TYR A 182 1.75 13.50 -15.32
N GLY A 183 1.10 12.85 -16.25
CA GLY A 183 1.51 11.56 -16.84
C GLY A 183 2.97 11.48 -17.35
N SER A 184 3.44 10.27 -17.63
CA SER A 184 4.78 9.95 -18.18
C SER A 184 5.97 10.33 -17.29
N ASN A 185 5.82 10.30 -16.00
CA ASN A 185 6.82 10.70 -14.99
C ASN A 185 7.36 9.54 -14.12
N GLY A 186 7.14 8.29 -14.52
CA GLY A 186 7.71 7.12 -13.86
C GLY A 186 6.95 6.61 -12.62
N LYS A 187 5.87 7.25 -12.16
CA LYS A 187 5.07 6.76 -11.01
C LYS A 187 4.61 5.31 -11.18
N ASP A 188 4.10 4.98 -12.37
CA ASP A 188 3.59 3.63 -12.64
C ASP A 188 4.71 2.59 -12.67
N THR A 189 5.89 2.96 -13.18
CA THR A 189 7.06 2.07 -13.16
C THR A 189 7.56 1.85 -11.73
N LEU A 190 7.61 2.89 -10.89
CA LEU A 190 7.94 2.74 -9.46
C LEU A 190 6.90 1.86 -8.74
N ARG A 191 5.62 2.03 -9.05
CA ARG A 191 4.56 1.17 -8.52
C ARG A 191 4.76 -0.28 -8.96
N GLU A 192 5.12 -0.51 -10.21
CA GLU A 192 5.38 -1.86 -10.73
C GLU A 192 6.56 -2.51 -9.99
N ILE A 193 7.70 -1.82 -9.81
CA ILE A 193 8.84 -2.32 -9.05
C ILE A 193 8.44 -2.72 -7.63
N VAL A 194 7.68 -1.89 -6.93
CA VAL A 194 7.20 -2.21 -5.57
C VAL A 194 6.23 -3.41 -5.61
N SER A 195 5.38 -3.51 -6.64
CA SER A 195 4.48 -4.65 -6.80
C SER A 195 5.23 -5.97 -6.99
N LEU A 196 6.36 -5.94 -7.69
CA LEU A 196 7.21 -7.11 -7.90
C LEU A 196 7.90 -7.60 -6.60
N MET A 197 8.02 -6.77 -5.57
CA MET A 197 8.51 -7.22 -4.26
C MET A 197 7.52 -8.16 -3.57
N TYR A 198 6.24 -7.84 -3.60
CA TYR A 198 5.21 -8.49 -2.78
C TYR A 198 4.18 -9.29 -3.58
N GLY A 199 4.21 -9.19 -4.89
CA GLY A 199 3.22 -9.81 -5.77
C GLY A 199 1.80 -9.27 -5.53
N ARG A 200 0.80 -10.00 -6.07
CA ARG A 200 -0.61 -9.56 -6.06
C ARG A 200 -1.25 -9.55 -4.67
N ILE A 201 -0.72 -10.30 -3.72
CA ILE A 201 -1.28 -10.43 -2.36
C ILE A 201 -0.74 -9.33 -1.47
N GLY A 202 0.56 -9.05 -1.55
CA GLY A 202 1.23 -8.10 -0.68
C GLY A 202 1.01 -6.63 -1.06
N MET A 203 0.39 -6.34 -2.24
CA MET A 203 0.06 -4.98 -2.66
C MET A 203 -1.42 -4.85 -3.03
N THR A 204 -2.07 -3.83 -2.49
CA THR A 204 -3.46 -3.47 -2.75
C THR A 204 -3.57 -2.09 -3.37
N SER A 205 -4.77 -1.73 -3.84
CA SER A 205 -5.01 -0.46 -4.54
C SER A 205 -6.31 0.22 -4.06
N ALA A 206 -6.61 0.15 -2.77
CA ALA A 206 -7.74 0.87 -2.21
C ALA A 206 -7.56 2.38 -2.41
N THR A 207 -8.53 3.00 -3.05
CA THR A 207 -8.52 4.42 -3.42
C THR A 207 -8.98 5.31 -2.27
N LEU A 208 -8.76 6.62 -2.38
CA LEU A 208 -9.31 7.59 -1.43
C LEU A 208 -10.84 7.49 -1.33
N SER A 209 -11.52 7.17 -2.43
CA SER A 209 -12.98 6.94 -2.45
C SER A 209 -13.38 5.67 -1.71
N ASP A 210 -12.55 4.62 -1.72
CA ASP A 210 -12.80 3.41 -0.94
C ASP A 210 -12.72 3.69 0.56
N PHE A 211 -11.75 4.48 1.00
CA PHE A 211 -11.65 4.94 2.39
C PHE A 211 -12.85 5.82 2.79
N ALA A 212 -13.28 6.75 1.92
CA ALA A 212 -14.47 7.56 2.19
C ALA A 212 -15.73 6.69 2.28
N SER A 213 -15.90 5.71 1.37
CA SER A 213 -17.02 4.76 1.41
C SER A 213 -17.01 3.88 2.66
N TYR A 214 -15.83 3.55 3.19
CA TYR A 214 -15.71 2.85 4.46
C TYR A 214 -16.29 3.68 5.62
N ASP A 215 -16.00 4.98 5.65
CA ASP A 215 -16.53 5.90 6.66
C ASP A 215 -18.06 6.05 6.56
N GLU A 216 -18.63 5.81 5.36
CA GLU A 216 -20.08 5.73 5.12
C GLU A 216 -20.71 4.38 5.50
N GLY A 217 -19.93 3.44 6.07
CA GLY A 217 -20.39 2.14 6.53
C GLY A 217 -20.12 0.97 5.58
N ARG A 218 -19.47 1.18 4.43
CA ARG A 218 -19.12 0.12 3.48
C ARG A 218 -17.77 -0.50 3.83
N LYS A 219 -17.73 -1.49 4.72
CA LYS A 219 -16.50 -2.10 5.22
C LYS A 219 -15.71 -2.93 4.18
N PHE A 220 -16.39 -3.48 3.20
CA PHE A 220 -15.86 -4.40 2.20
C PHE A 220 -14.66 -3.86 1.36
N PRO A 221 -14.60 -2.58 0.92
CA PRO A 221 -13.50 -2.09 0.10
C PRO A 221 -12.12 -2.24 0.76
N LEU A 222 -12.03 -2.05 2.07
CA LEU A 222 -10.78 -2.13 2.81
C LEU A 222 -10.41 -3.53 3.30
N ALA A 223 -11.29 -4.52 3.17
CA ALA A 223 -11.04 -5.88 3.67
C ALA A 223 -9.74 -6.50 3.15
N ARG A 224 -9.37 -6.21 1.89
CA ARG A 224 -8.14 -6.73 1.28
C ARG A 224 -6.86 -6.08 1.83
N THR A 225 -6.96 -4.89 2.42
CA THR A 225 -5.79 -4.18 2.93
C THR A 225 -5.24 -4.79 4.22
N ALA A 226 -6.02 -5.62 4.91
CA ALA A 226 -5.62 -6.27 6.15
C ALA A 226 -4.35 -7.12 5.99
N ASP A 227 -4.23 -7.82 4.85
CA ASP A 227 -3.14 -8.75 4.57
C ASP A 227 -2.03 -8.13 3.69
N SER A 228 -2.17 -6.86 3.28
CA SER A 228 -1.21 -6.20 2.40
C SER A 228 -0.07 -5.52 3.16
N ARG A 229 1.05 -5.33 2.45
CA ARG A 229 2.23 -4.59 2.92
C ARG A 229 2.27 -3.16 2.37
N VAL A 230 1.68 -2.97 1.20
CA VAL A 230 1.59 -1.69 0.52
C VAL A 230 0.19 -1.52 -0.05
N ASN A 231 -0.45 -0.41 0.26
CA ASN A 231 -1.63 0.05 -0.47
C ASN A 231 -1.20 1.19 -1.39
N TRP A 232 -1.23 0.95 -2.70
CA TRP A 232 -0.85 1.95 -3.70
C TRP A 232 -1.94 2.10 -4.76
N ALA A 233 -2.72 3.17 -4.66
CA ALA A 233 -3.75 3.51 -5.63
C ALA A 233 -3.20 4.43 -6.73
N SER A 234 -3.28 3.99 -7.99
CA SER A 234 -2.80 4.73 -9.17
C SER A 234 -3.80 5.78 -9.66
N GLU A 235 -5.08 5.62 -9.34
CA GLU A 235 -6.14 6.55 -9.73
C GLU A 235 -6.96 6.95 -8.51
N ASN A 236 -7.05 8.25 -8.25
CA ASN A 236 -7.81 8.77 -7.12
C ASN A 236 -8.72 9.92 -7.56
N ALA A 237 -9.95 9.90 -7.09
CA ALA A 237 -10.89 10.97 -7.37
C ALA A 237 -10.46 12.26 -6.67
N GLN A 238 -10.49 13.37 -7.41
CA GLN A 238 -10.10 14.71 -6.92
C GLN A 238 -11.03 15.26 -5.84
N THR A 239 -12.24 14.74 -5.76
CA THR A 239 -13.30 15.24 -4.86
C THR A 239 -13.14 14.77 -3.42
N ALA A 240 -12.30 13.77 -3.14
CA ALA A 240 -12.12 13.24 -1.81
C ALA A 240 -11.39 14.24 -0.89
N ARG A 241 -12.04 14.70 0.17
CA ARG A 241 -11.44 15.57 1.18
C ARG A 241 -10.62 14.77 2.18
N LEU A 242 -9.30 14.79 2.04
CA LEU A 242 -8.36 14.02 2.86
C LEU A 242 -8.46 14.32 4.36
N ASP A 243 -8.79 15.55 4.71
CA ASP A 243 -8.97 15.98 6.09
C ASP A 243 -10.19 15.36 6.78
N LYS A 244 -11.17 14.85 6.03
CA LYS A 244 -12.41 14.26 6.56
C LYS A 244 -12.41 12.74 6.64
N ILE A 245 -11.55 12.03 5.91
CA ILE A 245 -11.54 10.58 5.85
C ILE A 245 -10.91 10.01 7.14
N GLN A 246 -11.75 9.50 8.05
CA GLN A 246 -11.31 9.00 9.36
C GLN A 246 -10.60 7.64 9.25
N SER A 247 -11.12 6.74 8.42
CA SER A 247 -10.51 5.43 8.15
C SER A 247 -9.11 5.54 7.57
N LEU A 248 -8.87 6.54 6.71
CA LEU A 248 -7.51 6.78 6.19
C LEU A 248 -6.57 7.25 7.30
N LYS A 249 -7.03 8.10 8.21
CA LYS A 249 -6.23 8.52 9.38
C LYS A 249 -5.89 7.31 10.25
N ALA A 250 -6.88 6.47 10.56
CA ALA A 250 -6.69 5.23 11.32
C ALA A 250 -5.72 4.28 10.62
N PHE A 251 -5.85 4.12 9.30
CA PHE A 251 -4.96 3.31 8.49
C PHE A 251 -3.49 3.78 8.56
N ILE A 252 -3.24 5.09 8.44
CA ILE A 252 -1.90 5.67 8.50
C ILE A 252 -1.29 5.50 9.90
N THR A 253 -2.08 5.76 10.95
CA THR A 253 -1.61 5.70 12.34
C THR A 253 -1.47 4.29 12.88
N GLY A 254 -2.11 3.30 12.23
CA GLY A 254 -2.14 1.92 12.70
C GLY A 254 -3.19 1.68 13.79
N ASP A 255 -4.21 2.53 13.84
CA ASP A 255 -5.37 2.31 14.70
C ASP A 255 -6.24 1.18 14.12
N THR A 256 -6.97 0.50 14.98
CA THR A 256 -7.83 -0.63 14.60
C THR A 256 -8.92 -0.21 13.62
N LEU A 257 -9.08 -0.98 12.56
CA LEU A 257 -10.17 -0.92 11.60
C LEU A 257 -10.91 -2.24 11.60
N SER A 258 -12.17 -2.23 11.17
CA SER A 258 -12.93 -3.45 11.00
C SER A 258 -13.00 -3.88 9.54
N ARG A 259 -13.06 -5.18 9.29
CA ARG A 259 -13.27 -5.77 7.97
C ARG A 259 -14.50 -6.66 7.98
N GLU A 260 -15.24 -6.63 6.91
CA GLU A 260 -16.38 -7.51 6.68
C GLU A 260 -16.12 -8.37 5.45
N GLY A 261 -16.22 -9.66 5.58
CA GLY A 261 -16.15 -10.63 4.49
C GLY A 261 -17.54 -11.13 4.11
N LYS A 262 -17.77 -11.48 2.84
CA LYS A 262 -19.04 -12.03 2.39
C LYS A 262 -19.40 -13.30 3.18
N GLY A 263 -20.42 -13.19 4.05
CA GLY A 263 -20.89 -14.29 4.89
C GLY A 263 -19.98 -14.61 6.09
N LYS A 264 -19.17 -13.67 6.51
CA LYS A 264 -18.38 -13.70 7.75
C LYS A 264 -18.81 -12.58 8.67
N ASP A 265 -18.66 -12.79 9.97
CA ASP A 265 -18.81 -11.75 10.97
C ASP A 265 -17.77 -10.63 10.78
N GLU A 266 -18.08 -9.45 11.28
CA GLU A 266 -17.14 -8.33 11.31
C GLU A 266 -15.95 -8.67 12.22
N GLU A 267 -14.73 -8.47 11.71
CA GLU A 267 -13.49 -8.75 12.43
C GLU A 267 -12.62 -7.49 12.47
N ASP A 268 -11.98 -7.25 13.60
CA ASP A 268 -11.03 -6.16 13.75
C ASP A 268 -9.65 -6.53 13.16
N PHE A 269 -8.97 -5.55 12.57
CA PHE A 269 -7.59 -5.69 12.13
C PHE A 269 -6.79 -4.40 12.33
N THR A 270 -5.49 -4.55 12.55
CA THR A 270 -4.54 -3.42 12.55
C THR A 270 -3.85 -3.36 11.19
N PRO A 271 -3.91 -2.22 10.47
CA PRO A 271 -3.27 -2.08 9.15
C PRO A 271 -1.75 -2.30 9.23
N LYS A 272 -1.24 -3.24 8.43
CA LYS A 272 0.19 -3.55 8.28
C LYS A 272 0.80 -2.95 7.02
N ALA A 273 0.00 -2.21 6.24
CA ALA A 273 0.41 -1.62 4.98
C ALA A 273 0.74 -0.11 5.11
N ILE A 274 1.74 0.31 4.36
CA ILE A 274 1.94 1.73 4.06
C ILE A 274 0.93 2.20 3.02
N ALA A 275 0.66 3.51 2.96
CA ALA A 275 -0.29 4.09 2.03
C ALA A 275 0.40 5.01 1.02
N VAL A 276 0.15 4.79 -0.28
CA VAL A 276 0.66 5.60 -1.40
C VAL A 276 -0.48 5.87 -2.37
N PHE A 277 -0.62 7.12 -2.80
CA PHE A 277 -1.68 7.56 -3.71
C PHE A 277 -1.09 8.40 -4.83
N ASN A 278 -1.31 8.01 -6.09
CA ASN A 278 -1.00 8.90 -7.21
C ASN A 278 -2.06 10.01 -7.27
N CYS A 279 -1.60 11.24 -7.41
CA CYS A 279 -2.43 12.42 -7.57
C CYS A 279 -2.02 13.12 -8.85
N ASN A 280 -2.89 13.10 -9.89
CA ASN A 280 -2.63 13.84 -11.13
C ASN A 280 -2.92 15.32 -10.96
N ASP A 281 -3.87 15.64 -10.09
CA ASP A 281 -4.25 16.99 -9.73
C ASP A 281 -3.99 17.27 -8.25
N THR A 282 -4.17 18.52 -7.86
CA THR A 282 -4.00 18.95 -6.46
C THR A 282 -5.04 18.27 -5.57
N PRO A 283 -4.61 17.48 -4.58
CA PRO A 283 -5.54 16.83 -3.66
C PRO A 283 -6.31 17.85 -2.82
N ASN A 284 -7.58 17.59 -2.54
CA ASN A 284 -8.39 18.47 -1.70
C ASN A 284 -8.03 18.29 -0.22
N MET A 285 -7.32 19.28 0.31
CA MET A 285 -6.85 19.34 1.70
C MET A 285 -7.27 20.65 2.35
N GLN A 286 -8.35 20.61 3.11
CA GLN A 286 -8.82 21.75 3.89
C GLN A 286 -8.71 21.40 5.38
N GLY A 287 -7.78 21.96 6.08
CA GLY A 287 -7.57 21.69 7.50
C GLY A 287 -6.35 22.43 8.02
N SER A 288 -5.99 22.27 9.30
CA SER A 288 -4.76 22.86 9.76
C SER A 288 -3.55 22.21 9.09
N LEU A 289 -2.61 23.02 8.64
CA LEU A 289 -1.38 22.56 7.98
C LEU A 289 -0.65 21.50 8.82
N GLU A 290 -0.60 21.69 10.13
CA GLU A 290 0.04 20.77 11.07
C GLU A 290 -0.64 19.39 11.09
N ALA A 291 -1.97 19.34 11.06
CA ALA A 291 -2.71 18.09 11.03
C ALA A 291 -2.50 17.32 9.71
N ILE A 292 -2.34 18.03 8.60
CA ILE A 292 -2.04 17.48 7.29
C ILE A 292 -0.60 17.00 7.24
N LYS A 293 0.37 17.86 7.62
CA LYS A 293 1.80 17.52 7.67
C LYS A 293 2.09 16.29 8.53
N SER A 294 1.36 16.11 9.63
CA SER A 294 1.57 14.94 10.50
C SER A 294 1.20 13.59 9.89
N ARG A 295 0.45 13.57 8.77
CA ARG A 295 -0.10 12.34 8.16
C ARG A 295 0.33 12.11 6.73
N TYR A 296 0.67 13.16 6.00
CA TYR A 296 0.95 13.08 4.56
C TYR A 296 2.33 13.64 4.24
N GLY A 297 2.96 13.03 3.24
CA GLY A 297 4.14 13.57 2.56
C GLY A 297 3.82 13.72 1.07
N VAL A 298 4.13 14.87 0.47
CA VAL A 298 3.90 15.10 -0.96
C VAL A 298 5.22 14.98 -1.70
N LEU A 299 5.29 14.06 -2.65
CA LEU A 299 6.42 13.94 -3.57
C LEU A 299 6.03 14.49 -4.93
N SER A 300 6.77 15.48 -5.41
CA SER A 300 6.53 16.12 -6.70
C SER A 300 7.33 15.43 -7.81
N PHE A 301 6.60 14.97 -8.82
CA PHE A 301 7.16 14.34 -10.02
C PHE A 301 7.18 15.36 -11.15
N ASP A 302 8.14 16.29 -11.07
CA ASP A 302 8.22 17.43 -11.99
C ASP A 302 8.97 17.11 -13.29
N LYS A 303 9.65 15.96 -13.33
CA LYS A 303 10.35 15.47 -14.52
C LYS A 303 9.49 14.51 -15.32
N THR A 304 9.64 14.50 -16.64
CA THR A 304 8.91 13.59 -17.54
C THR A 304 9.87 12.82 -18.44
N PHE A 305 9.51 11.57 -18.75
CA PHE A 305 10.27 10.75 -19.69
C PHE A 305 9.77 10.97 -21.13
N LYS A 306 10.69 11.32 -22.05
CA LYS A 306 10.41 11.56 -23.47
C LYS A 306 11.41 10.85 -24.36
N VAL A 307 10.97 10.38 -25.53
CA VAL A 307 11.85 9.73 -26.53
C VAL A 307 12.93 10.71 -27.05
N LYS A 308 12.58 11.98 -27.13
CA LYS A 308 13.52 13.09 -27.44
C LYS A 308 13.37 14.09 -26.30
N ALA A 309 14.20 13.94 -25.30
CA ALA A 309 14.16 14.77 -24.10
C ALA A 309 14.83 16.13 -24.32
N ASP A 310 14.21 17.17 -23.79
CA ASP A 310 14.79 18.49 -23.64
C ASP A 310 15.10 18.72 -22.14
N PRO A 311 16.37 18.61 -21.70
CA PRO A 311 16.72 18.77 -20.30
C PRO A 311 16.36 20.15 -19.74
N THR A 312 16.24 21.19 -20.58
CA THR A 312 15.87 22.55 -20.14
C THR A 312 14.42 22.63 -19.66
N ARG A 313 13.60 21.64 -20.05
CA ARG A 313 12.19 21.48 -19.63
C ARG A 313 12.00 20.45 -18.53
N GLY A 314 13.07 19.95 -17.93
CA GLY A 314 13.00 18.88 -16.94
C GLY A 314 12.63 17.52 -17.55
N GLU A 315 12.90 17.33 -18.84
CA GLU A 315 12.66 16.05 -19.51
C GLU A 315 13.87 15.13 -19.40
N ILE A 316 13.61 13.84 -19.21
CA ILE A 316 14.59 12.74 -19.16
C ILE A 316 14.36 11.85 -20.37
N GLU A 317 15.43 11.39 -21.00
CA GLU A 317 15.31 10.45 -22.12
C GLU A 317 14.67 9.14 -21.68
N ALA A 318 13.59 8.76 -22.36
CA ALA A 318 12.85 7.55 -22.05
C ALA A 318 13.60 6.31 -22.56
N ASP A 319 13.73 5.32 -21.68
CA ASP A 319 14.13 3.97 -22.05
C ASP A 319 12.87 3.09 -22.11
N PRO A 320 12.47 2.60 -23.30
CA PRO A 320 11.25 1.83 -23.47
C PRO A 320 11.21 0.54 -22.62
N ARG A 321 12.36 -0.02 -22.21
CA ARG A 321 12.44 -1.23 -21.39
C ARG A 321 11.71 -1.07 -20.05
N PHE A 322 11.76 0.13 -19.45
CA PHE A 322 11.04 0.40 -18.20
C PHE A 322 9.52 0.26 -18.29
N LYS A 323 8.96 0.39 -19.48
CA LYS A 323 7.51 0.31 -19.70
C LYS A 323 7.07 -1.00 -20.32
N TYR A 324 7.89 -1.58 -21.19
CA TYR A 324 7.47 -2.67 -22.07
C TYR A 324 8.22 -3.98 -21.84
N ASP A 325 9.22 -4.01 -20.96
CA ASP A 325 10.02 -5.20 -20.66
C ASP A 325 9.95 -5.54 -19.17
N PRO A 326 8.98 -6.38 -18.75
CA PRO A 326 8.87 -6.81 -17.36
C PRO A 326 10.06 -7.64 -16.87
N ASP A 327 10.74 -8.36 -17.76
CA ASP A 327 11.89 -9.19 -17.38
C ASP A 327 13.11 -8.31 -17.12
N PHE A 328 13.29 -7.23 -17.86
CA PHE A 328 14.27 -6.19 -17.55
C PHE A 328 14.03 -5.58 -16.16
N LEU A 329 12.78 -5.24 -15.82
CA LEU A 329 12.47 -4.70 -14.50
C LEU A 329 12.81 -5.69 -13.38
N LYS A 330 12.52 -6.97 -13.55
CA LYS A 330 12.81 -8.02 -12.56
C LYS A 330 14.28 -8.32 -12.42
N ALA A 331 15.01 -8.37 -13.53
CA ALA A 331 16.41 -8.80 -13.54
C ALA A 331 17.41 -7.68 -13.24
N GLU A 332 17.17 -6.48 -13.81
CA GLU A 332 18.15 -5.40 -13.83
C GLU A 332 17.83 -4.25 -12.87
N VAL A 333 16.54 -4.06 -12.51
CA VAL A 333 16.13 -2.91 -11.67
C VAL A 333 15.80 -3.34 -10.26
N LEU A 334 14.96 -4.37 -10.11
CA LEU A 334 14.40 -4.78 -8.82
C LEU A 334 15.47 -5.23 -7.80
N PRO A 335 16.53 -5.99 -8.13
CA PRO A 335 17.53 -6.37 -7.14
C PRO A 335 18.26 -5.17 -6.52
N ALA A 336 18.63 -4.19 -7.33
CA ALA A 336 19.26 -2.96 -6.85
C ALA A 336 18.26 -2.10 -6.03
N PHE A 337 17.00 -2.03 -6.46
CA PHE A 337 15.95 -1.35 -5.70
C PHE A 337 15.76 -2.00 -4.32
N LEU A 338 15.75 -3.32 -4.24
CA LEU A 338 15.66 -4.05 -2.97
C LEU A 338 16.82 -3.71 -2.03
N ASN A 339 18.06 -3.64 -2.53
CA ASN A 339 19.22 -3.23 -1.73
C ASN A 339 19.02 -1.82 -1.16
N LYS A 340 18.59 -0.85 -1.99
CA LYS A 340 18.29 0.51 -1.53
C LYS A 340 17.18 0.54 -0.46
N VAL A 341 16.17 -0.29 -0.59
CA VAL A 341 15.09 -0.41 0.41
C VAL A 341 15.61 -0.98 1.73
N LEU A 342 16.52 -1.97 1.70
CA LEU A 342 17.13 -2.52 2.90
C LEU A 342 18.03 -1.49 3.61
N ASP A 343 18.84 -0.75 2.86
CA ASP A 343 19.67 0.32 3.41
C ASP A 343 18.80 1.45 3.99
N ALA A 344 17.70 1.79 3.31
CA ALA A 344 16.73 2.76 3.78
C ALA A 344 16.03 2.32 5.08
N LEU A 345 15.85 1.00 5.31
CA LEU A 345 15.31 0.50 6.57
C LEU A 345 16.27 0.77 7.74
N VAL A 346 17.57 0.60 7.53
CA VAL A 346 18.60 0.95 8.55
C VAL A 346 18.55 2.43 8.87
N ALA A 347 18.51 3.28 7.85
CA ALA A 347 18.45 4.72 7.99
C ALA A 347 17.14 5.17 8.67
N LEU A 348 15.99 4.58 8.31
CA LEU A 348 14.70 4.82 8.94
C LEU A 348 14.74 4.52 10.44
N MET A 349 15.32 3.40 10.84
CA MET A 349 15.40 3.00 12.25
C MET A 349 16.44 3.83 13.04
N SER A 350 17.45 4.38 12.39
CA SER A 350 18.38 5.33 13.01
C SER A 350 17.71 6.69 13.19
N ASP A 351 17.28 7.31 12.10
CA ASP A 351 17.02 8.76 12.05
C ASP A 351 15.52 9.10 11.87
N GLY A 352 14.66 8.14 11.50
CA GLY A 352 13.28 8.39 11.10
C GLY A 352 13.19 8.84 9.63
N ILE A 353 12.20 9.67 9.31
CA ILE A 353 12.02 10.28 7.98
C ILE A 353 11.95 11.78 8.13
N ASP A 354 12.82 12.50 7.41
CA ASP A 354 12.78 13.96 7.30
C ASP A 354 11.86 14.37 6.13
N TYR A 355 10.73 14.97 6.46
CA TYR A 355 9.73 15.42 5.47
C TYR A 355 9.90 16.89 5.04
N THR A 356 10.98 17.57 5.43
CA THR A 356 11.20 18.98 5.09
C THR A 356 11.09 19.24 3.58
N ALA A 357 11.60 18.32 2.74
CA ALA A 357 11.50 18.43 1.29
C ALA A 357 10.04 18.39 0.74
N THR A 358 9.06 17.97 1.55
CA THR A 358 7.64 17.93 1.15
C THR A 358 6.85 19.15 1.63
N GLU A 359 7.41 19.97 2.51
CA GLU A 359 6.67 21.07 3.15
C GLU A 359 6.27 22.17 2.18
N ALA A 360 7.14 22.53 1.26
CA ALA A 360 6.86 23.56 0.26
C ALA A 360 5.71 23.11 -0.69
N ALA A 361 5.76 21.85 -1.17
CA ALA A 361 4.70 21.29 -2.00
C ALA A 361 3.37 21.21 -1.25
N MET A 362 3.41 20.90 0.04
CA MET A 362 2.22 20.82 0.88
C MET A 362 1.61 22.18 1.16
N ALA A 363 2.44 23.20 1.42
CA ALA A 363 1.99 24.57 1.59
C ALA A 363 1.37 25.12 0.30
N ALA A 364 1.96 24.81 -0.85
CA ALA A 364 1.38 25.18 -2.16
C ALA A 364 0.00 24.55 -2.37
N ILE A 365 -0.16 23.25 -2.10
CA ILE A 365 -1.44 22.56 -2.17
C ILE A 365 -2.48 23.20 -1.26
N GLN A 366 -2.12 23.55 -0.04
CA GLN A 366 -3.04 24.18 0.89
C GLN A 366 -3.44 25.58 0.44
N ALA A 367 -2.51 26.35 -0.11
CA ALA A 367 -2.80 27.66 -0.70
C ALA A 367 -3.75 27.53 -1.88
N GLU A 368 -3.51 26.60 -2.82
CA GLU A 368 -4.39 26.31 -3.96
C GLU A 368 -5.82 25.91 -3.53
N ASN A 369 -5.98 25.28 -2.36
CA ASN A 369 -7.28 24.92 -1.77
C ASN A 369 -7.92 26.05 -0.95
N SER A 370 -7.23 27.18 -0.78
CA SER A 370 -7.74 28.34 -0.05
C SER A 370 -8.58 29.24 -0.97
N HIS A 371 -9.81 29.52 -0.59
CA HIS A 371 -10.65 30.48 -1.33
C HIS A 371 -10.02 31.88 -1.38
N LEU A 372 -9.32 32.29 -0.34
CA LEU A 372 -8.60 33.57 -0.34
C LEU A 372 -7.44 33.60 -1.32
N PHE A 373 -6.73 32.48 -1.46
CA PHE A 373 -5.64 32.36 -2.43
C PHE A 373 -6.24 32.41 -3.86
N GLN A 374 -7.30 31.66 -4.15
CA GLN A 374 -8.00 31.70 -5.44
C GLN A 374 -8.50 33.12 -5.74
N PHE A 375 -9.15 33.75 -4.78
CA PHE A 375 -9.59 35.14 -4.88
C PHE A 375 -8.42 36.08 -5.19
N SER A 376 -7.28 35.96 -4.51
CA SER A 376 -6.11 36.79 -4.76
C SER A 376 -5.54 36.60 -6.16
N GLN A 377 -5.53 35.37 -6.68
CA GLN A 377 -5.06 35.08 -8.04
C GLN A 377 -6.03 35.64 -9.10
N ASP A 378 -7.32 35.41 -8.94
CA ASP A 378 -8.34 35.83 -9.93
C ASP A 378 -8.51 37.35 -9.99
N THR A 379 -8.34 38.03 -8.87
CA THR A 379 -8.48 39.49 -8.77
C THR A 379 -7.16 40.24 -8.92
N GLY A 380 -6.03 39.52 -8.98
CA GLY A 380 -4.69 40.14 -9.02
C GLY A 380 -4.32 40.87 -7.73
N LEU A 381 -4.97 40.53 -6.59
CA LEU A 381 -4.69 41.14 -5.29
C LEU A 381 -3.37 40.64 -4.74
N ASN A 382 -2.36 41.52 -4.73
CA ASN A 382 -1.03 41.22 -4.21
C ASN A 382 -0.65 42.24 -3.14
N TYR A 383 0.26 41.84 -2.24
CA TYR A 383 0.82 42.79 -1.27
C TYR A 383 1.64 43.86 -2.00
N SER A 384 1.33 45.12 -1.70
CA SER A 384 2.11 46.29 -2.12
C SER A 384 2.42 47.14 -0.88
N PRO A 385 3.70 47.55 -0.65
CA PRO A 385 4.03 48.42 0.47
C PRO A 385 3.53 49.86 0.30
N ASP A 386 3.21 50.26 -0.95
CA ASP A 386 2.87 51.63 -1.29
C ASP A 386 1.36 51.86 -1.50
N ASP A 387 0.57 50.75 -1.62
CA ASP A 387 -0.85 50.78 -1.83
C ASP A 387 -1.59 50.24 -0.61
N THR A 388 -2.71 50.87 -0.27
CA THR A 388 -3.57 50.43 0.82
C THR A 388 -5.00 50.20 0.32
N LEU A 389 -5.54 49.01 0.62
CA LEU A 389 -6.98 48.72 0.49
C LEU A 389 -7.56 48.64 1.92
N THR A 390 -8.73 49.17 2.09
CA THR A 390 -9.45 49.01 3.37
C THR A 390 -9.99 47.58 3.50
N ALA A 391 -10.17 47.08 4.71
CA ALA A 391 -10.80 45.78 4.94
C ALA A 391 -12.20 45.71 4.31
N SER A 392 -12.94 46.84 4.26
CA SER A 392 -14.24 46.93 3.60
C SER A 392 -14.14 46.75 2.09
N ASP A 393 -13.10 47.32 1.44
CA ASP A 393 -12.90 47.15 0.01
C ASP A 393 -12.57 45.70 -0.36
N ILE A 394 -11.71 45.08 0.42
CA ILE A 394 -11.37 43.65 0.25
C ILE A 394 -12.62 42.79 0.43
N TRP A 395 -13.40 43.07 1.46
CA TRP A 395 -14.66 42.34 1.74
C TRP A 395 -15.66 42.45 0.59
N THR A 396 -15.92 43.66 0.09
CA THR A 396 -16.84 43.88 -1.03
C THR A 396 -16.38 43.14 -2.31
N ARG A 397 -15.07 43.16 -2.61
CA ARG A 397 -14.50 42.42 -3.73
C ARG A 397 -14.65 40.91 -3.54
N LEU A 398 -14.43 40.40 -2.31
CA LEU A 398 -14.58 38.99 -1.98
C LEU A 398 -16.04 38.53 -2.11
N GLU A 399 -16.98 39.31 -1.61
CA GLU A 399 -18.42 39.02 -1.78
C GLU A 399 -18.82 38.96 -3.27
N THR A 400 -18.35 39.92 -4.09
CA THR A 400 -18.58 39.92 -5.54
C THR A 400 -17.97 38.68 -6.18
N TRP A 401 -16.73 38.34 -5.84
CA TRP A 401 -16.06 37.16 -6.34
C TRP A 401 -16.80 35.85 -6.00
N TYR A 402 -17.34 35.74 -4.78
CA TYR A 402 -18.17 34.60 -4.40
C TYR A 402 -19.48 34.54 -5.19
N GLN A 403 -20.11 35.69 -5.49
CA GLN A 403 -21.32 35.74 -6.32
C GLN A 403 -21.03 35.31 -7.76
N ASP A 404 -19.91 35.76 -8.34
CA ASP A 404 -19.54 35.48 -9.72
C ASP A 404 -19.07 34.01 -9.94
N ASN A 405 -18.47 33.39 -8.90
CA ASN A 405 -17.99 32.01 -8.96
C ASN A 405 -19.03 30.96 -8.53
N GLY A 406 -20.26 31.36 -8.24
CA GLY A 406 -21.46 30.53 -8.16
C GLY A 406 -21.67 29.75 -6.86
N THR A 407 -22.76 29.00 -6.80
CA THR A 407 -23.25 28.23 -5.66
C THR A 407 -22.27 27.24 -5.04
N LEU A 408 -21.35 26.65 -5.79
CA LEU A 408 -20.37 25.70 -5.30
C LEU A 408 -19.43 26.29 -4.23
N VAL A 409 -19.10 27.57 -4.35
CA VAL A 409 -18.25 28.25 -3.36
C VAL A 409 -19.07 28.63 -2.12
N TYR A 410 -20.35 28.97 -2.28
CA TYR A 410 -21.27 29.24 -1.20
C TYR A 410 -21.61 28.00 -0.37
N GLU A 411 -21.76 26.85 -0.98
CA GLU A 411 -22.04 25.58 -0.29
C GLU A 411 -20.85 25.12 0.57
N THR A 412 -19.62 25.51 0.23
CA THR A 412 -18.42 25.17 1.00
C THR A 412 -18.04 26.23 2.04
N ALA A 413 -18.45 27.47 1.87
CA ALA A 413 -18.24 28.57 2.82
C ALA A 413 -19.53 28.81 3.62
N SER A 414 -19.62 28.32 4.87
CA SER A 414 -20.71 28.75 5.74
C SER A 414 -20.61 30.27 5.98
N ASN A 415 -21.75 30.95 6.11
CA ASN A 415 -21.84 32.40 6.41
C ASN A 415 -20.97 32.83 7.60
N ASP A 416 -20.75 31.93 8.56
CA ASP A 416 -19.88 32.18 9.72
C ASP A 416 -18.38 32.15 9.37
N LYS A 417 -17.97 31.44 8.33
CA LYS A 417 -16.59 31.47 7.83
C LYS A 417 -16.29 32.70 6.99
N LEU A 418 -17.27 33.22 6.26
CA LEU A 418 -17.17 34.51 5.58
C LEU A 418 -16.99 35.67 6.55
N LYS A 419 -17.60 35.63 7.77
CA LYS A 419 -17.43 36.63 8.82
C LYS A 419 -16.13 36.51 9.60
N ALA A 420 -15.41 35.39 9.50
CA ALA A 420 -14.15 35.12 10.19
C ALA A 420 -12.91 35.42 9.34
N VAL A 421 -13.09 35.85 8.07
CA VAL A 421 -12.05 36.28 7.14
C VAL A 421 -11.99 37.79 7.10
#